data_0f5848639f2d993f578e38b9a50cd8fa
#
_entry.id   0f5848639f2d993f578e38b9a50cd8fa
#
_cell.length_a   1.000
_cell.length_b   1.000
_cell.length_c   1.000
_cell.angle_alpha   90.00
_cell.angle_beta   90.00
_cell.angle_gamma   90.00
#
_symmetry.space_group_name_H-M   'P 1'
#
loop_
_entity.id
_entity.type
_entity.pdbx_description
1 polymer ?
#
loop_
_entity_poly.entity_id
_entity_poly.type
_entity_poly.pdbx_seq_one_letter_code
_entity_poly.pdbx_strand_id
1 'polypeptide(L)'
;MSELDRLSHSEKVLLAGSIRAVTIAGGISEEAELSDLDRITKSLHFQDFEECLDEFEQKYPDEDSFLKAAALVTNAGAQDLILKTVYDLSIQNGAPDEAQEGIFMTLSRLWEKR
;
A
#
# COMPACT_ATOMS: atom_id res chain seq x y z
N MET A 1 -19.97 0.24 -6.67
CA MET A 1 -18.69 -0.44 -6.92
C MET A 1 -17.59 0.32 -6.19
N SER A 2 -16.68 -0.39 -5.55
CA SER A 2 -15.54 0.24 -4.91
C SER A 2 -14.45 0.51 -5.94
N GLU A 3 -13.56 1.44 -5.62
CA GLU A 3 -12.39 1.70 -6.46
C GLU A 3 -11.52 0.45 -6.62
N LEU A 4 -11.51 -0.39 -5.59
CA LEU A 4 -10.75 -1.63 -5.58
C LEU A 4 -11.19 -2.59 -6.70
N ASP A 5 -12.48 -2.61 -7.04
CA ASP A 5 -13.01 -3.48 -8.08
C ASP A 5 -12.45 -3.17 -9.46
N ARG A 6 -11.89 -1.98 -9.65
CA ARG A 6 -11.30 -1.56 -10.91
C ARG A 6 -9.83 -1.98 -11.04
N LEU A 7 -9.25 -2.51 -9.97
CA LEU A 7 -7.86 -2.93 -9.98
C LEU A 7 -7.72 -4.33 -10.55
N SER A 8 -6.64 -4.57 -11.29
CA SER A 8 -6.25 -5.91 -11.69
C SER A 8 -5.73 -6.67 -10.47
N HIS A 9 -5.57 -7.97 -10.59
CA HIS A 9 -5.01 -8.78 -9.52
C HIS A 9 -3.60 -8.30 -9.11
N SER A 10 -2.75 -8.00 -10.09
CA SER A 10 -1.39 -7.49 -9.82
C SER A 10 -1.41 -6.17 -9.07
N GLU A 11 -2.35 -5.29 -9.43
CA GLU A 11 -2.50 -3.99 -8.77
C GLU A 11 -2.97 -4.17 -7.33
N LYS A 12 -3.89 -5.11 -7.08
CA LYS A 12 -4.32 -5.42 -5.71
C LYS A 12 -3.18 -5.98 -4.87
N VAL A 13 -2.36 -6.85 -5.46
CA VAL A 13 -1.17 -7.40 -4.77
C VAL A 13 -0.24 -6.26 -4.35
N LEU A 14 0.01 -5.32 -5.26
CA LEU A 14 0.85 -4.17 -4.95
C LEU A 14 0.24 -3.27 -3.87
N LEU A 15 -1.07 -3.06 -3.93
CA LEU A 15 -1.78 -2.28 -2.91
C LEU A 15 -1.63 -2.93 -1.53
N ALA A 16 -1.82 -4.25 -1.44
CA ALA A 16 -1.67 -4.98 -0.18
C ALA A 16 -0.25 -4.81 0.38
N GLY A 17 0.76 -4.96 -0.47
CA GLY A 17 2.16 -4.77 -0.07
C GLY A 17 2.47 -3.35 0.37
N SER A 18 1.90 -2.36 -0.30
CA SER A 18 2.08 -0.95 0.05
C SER A 18 1.47 -0.63 1.40
N ILE A 19 0.27 -1.15 1.68
CA ILE A 19 -0.39 -0.98 2.97
C ILE A 19 0.50 -1.54 4.08
N ARG A 20 1.01 -2.77 3.90
CA ARG A 20 1.87 -3.41 4.89
C ARG A 20 3.17 -2.62 5.10
N ALA A 21 3.78 -2.17 4.00
CA ALA A 21 5.05 -1.45 4.07
C ALA A 21 4.93 -0.15 4.87
N VAL A 22 3.87 0.64 4.62
CA VAL A 22 3.69 1.91 5.33
C VAL A 22 3.31 1.69 6.79
N THR A 23 2.58 0.61 7.08
CA THR A 23 2.20 0.28 8.47
C THR A 23 3.44 -0.10 9.28
N ILE A 24 4.31 -0.95 8.72
CA ILE A 24 5.56 -1.35 9.38
C ILE A 24 6.49 -0.14 9.55
N ALA A 25 6.59 0.70 8.53
CA ALA A 25 7.45 1.89 8.58
C ALA A 25 7.04 2.86 9.69
N GLY A 26 5.78 2.85 10.08
CA GLY A 26 5.29 3.68 11.18
C GLY A 26 5.74 3.24 12.56
N GLY A 27 6.41 2.11 12.68
CA GLY A 27 6.89 1.60 13.96
C GLY A 27 5.78 1.22 14.92
N ILE A 28 4.61 0.87 14.40
CA ILE A 28 3.42 0.54 15.19
C ILE A 28 3.59 -0.85 15.80
N SER A 29 3.04 -1.03 17.02
CA SER A 29 3.06 -2.35 17.67
C SER A 29 2.27 -3.36 16.83
N GLU A 30 2.58 -4.64 16.99
CA GLU A 30 1.93 -5.71 16.25
C GLU A 30 0.40 -5.67 16.40
N GLU A 31 -0.11 -5.42 17.60
CA GLU A 31 -1.55 -5.31 17.83
C GLU A 31 -2.16 -4.12 17.11
N ALA A 32 -1.50 -2.96 17.17
CA ALA A 32 -1.98 -1.77 16.48
C ALA A 32 -1.92 -1.95 14.97
N GLU A 33 -0.88 -2.63 14.46
CA GLU A 33 -0.75 -2.96 13.04
C GLU A 33 -1.94 -3.78 12.57
N LEU A 34 -2.29 -4.85 13.29
CA LEU A 34 -3.41 -5.71 12.92
C LEU A 34 -4.73 -4.94 12.94
N SER A 35 -4.93 -4.07 13.92
CA SER A 35 -6.13 -3.24 14.02
C SER A 35 -6.23 -2.27 12.86
N ASP A 36 -5.14 -1.62 12.50
CA ASP A 36 -5.11 -0.67 11.40
C ASP A 36 -5.33 -1.36 10.06
N LEU A 37 -4.71 -2.52 9.86
CA LEU A 37 -4.90 -3.32 8.65
C LEU A 37 -6.36 -3.76 8.51
N ASP A 38 -6.97 -4.23 9.60
CA ASP A 38 -8.37 -4.64 9.59
C ASP A 38 -9.29 -3.47 9.21
N ARG A 39 -9.04 -2.31 9.78
CA ARG A 39 -9.85 -1.11 9.51
C ARG A 39 -9.73 -0.68 8.05
N ILE A 40 -8.52 -0.61 7.52
CA ILE A 40 -8.33 -0.15 6.14
C ILE A 40 -8.87 -1.17 5.13
N THR A 41 -8.70 -2.46 5.38
CA THR A 41 -9.23 -3.49 4.49
C THR A 41 -10.74 -3.49 4.46
N LYS A 42 -11.39 -3.26 5.60
CA LYS A 42 -12.84 -3.11 5.65
C LYS A 42 -13.32 -1.87 4.92
N SER A 43 -12.61 -0.75 5.09
CA SER A 43 -12.93 0.50 4.42
C SER A 43 -12.84 0.37 2.90
N LEU A 44 -11.88 -0.39 2.41
CA LEU A 44 -11.67 -0.63 0.98
C LEU A 44 -12.50 -1.79 0.44
N HIS A 45 -13.16 -2.56 1.30
CA HIS A 45 -13.81 -3.82 0.95
C HIS A 45 -12.81 -4.83 0.34
N PHE A 46 -11.61 -4.86 0.88
CA PHE A 46 -10.50 -5.69 0.39
C PHE A 46 -10.60 -7.09 1.01
N GLN A 47 -11.48 -7.91 0.48
CA GLN A 47 -11.77 -9.23 1.05
C GLN A 47 -10.62 -10.23 0.93
N ASP A 48 -9.86 -10.15 -0.16
CA ASP A 48 -8.74 -11.04 -0.44
C ASP A 48 -7.38 -10.43 -0.07
N PHE A 49 -7.38 -9.52 0.89
CA PHE A 49 -6.17 -8.81 1.31
C PHE A 49 -5.04 -9.76 1.74
N GLU A 50 -5.36 -10.75 2.58
CA GLU A 50 -4.35 -11.66 3.10
C GLU A 50 -3.72 -12.50 1.99
N GLU A 51 -4.53 -12.97 1.04
CA GLU A 51 -4.04 -13.72 -0.11
C GLU A 51 -3.13 -12.87 -0.98
N CYS A 52 -3.53 -11.63 -1.24
CA CYS A 52 -2.72 -10.69 -2.01
C CYS A 52 -1.42 -10.35 -1.29
N LEU A 53 -1.47 -10.18 0.03
CA LEU A 53 -0.27 -9.88 0.81
C LEU A 53 0.70 -11.05 0.79
N ASP A 54 0.20 -12.28 0.95
CA ASP A 54 1.05 -13.48 0.88
C ASP A 54 1.73 -13.58 -0.49
N GLU A 55 0.99 -13.35 -1.55
CA GLU A 55 1.56 -13.35 -2.90
C GLU A 55 2.64 -12.27 -3.06
N PHE A 56 2.38 -11.09 -2.52
CA PHE A 56 3.33 -9.99 -2.53
C PHE A 56 4.64 -10.39 -1.83
N GLU A 57 4.53 -10.96 -0.64
CA GLU A 57 5.70 -11.35 0.14
C GLU A 57 6.53 -12.44 -0.56
N GLN A 58 5.88 -13.34 -1.28
CA GLN A 58 6.57 -14.38 -2.04
C GLN A 58 7.28 -13.85 -3.28
N LYS A 59 6.64 -12.93 -4.00
CA LYS A 59 7.16 -12.40 -5.27
C LYS A 59 8.09 -11.21 -5.10
N TYR A 60 7.85 -10.40 -4.08
CA TYR A 60 8.57 -9.12 -3.89
C TYR A 60 9.08 -9.01 -2.46
N PRO A 61 10.07 -9.85 -2.10
CA PRO A 61 10.53 -9.91 -0.70
C PRO A 61 11.41 -8.75 -0.25
N ASP A 62 11.86 -7.91 -1.17
CA ASP A 62 12.73 -6.78 -0.85
C ASP A 62 12.25 -5.49 -1.51
N GLU A 63 12.88 -4.38 -1.14
CA GLU A 63 12.52 -3.06 -1.62
C GLU A 63 12.70 -2.93 -3.14
N ASP A 64 13.78 -3.48 -3.69
CA ASP A 64 14.02 -3.42 -5.13
C ASP A 64 12.92 -4.13 -5.90
N SER A 65 12.50 -5.31 -5.45
CA SER A 65 11.40 -6.05 -6.06
C SER A 65 10.09 -5.28 -5.98
N PHE A 66 9.84 -4.64 -4.83
CA PHE A 66 8.65 -3.82 -4.64
C PHE A 66 8.62 -2.65 -5.64
N LEU A 67 9.73 -1.95 -5.79
CA LEU A 67 9.81 -0.83 -6.71
C LEU A 67 9.66 -1.26 -8.17
N LYS A 68 10.21 -2.42 -8.53
CA LYS A 68 10.02 -2.99 -9.86
C LYS A 68 8.55 -3.32 -10.12
N ALA A 69 7.87 -3.89 -9.13
CA ALA A 69 6.44 -4.19 -9.24
C ALA A 69 5.63 -2.90 -9.40
N ALA A 70 5.96 -1.87 -8.63
CA ALA A 70 5.29 -0.57 -8.70
C ALA A 70 5.47 0.07 -10.08
N ALA A 71 6.66 -0.07 -10.67
CA ALA A 71 6.94 0.49 -11.99
C ALA A 71 6.07 -0.14 -13.10
N LEU A 72 5.57 -1.35 -12.88
CA LEU A 72 4.71 -2.03 -13.84
C LEU A 72 3.26 -1.53 -13.80
N VAL A 73 2.88 -0.81 -12.76
CA VAL A 73 1.53 -0.26 -12.64
C VAL A 73 1.43 1.01 -13.50
N THR A 74 0.65 0.94 -14.57
CA THR A 74 0.46 2.06 -15.50
C THR A 74 -0.94 2.65 -15.43
N ASN A 75 -1.86 2.00 -14.73
CA ASN A 75 -3.23 2.49 -14.56
C ASN A 75 -3.25 3.66 -13.58
N ALA A 76 -3.60 4.85 -14.06
CA ALA A 76 -3.62 6.06 -13.24
C ALA A 76 -4.56 5.93 -12.03
N GLY A 77 -5.70 5.29 -12.20
CA GLY A 77 -6.65 5.06 -11.10
C GLY A 77 -6.05 4.19 -10.00
N ALA A 78 -5.33 3.14 -10.38
CA ALA A 78 -4.65 2.28 -9.42
C ALA A 78 -3.54 3.04 -8.68
N GLN A 79 -2.74 3.81 -9.42
CA GLN A 79 -1.68 4.64 -8.84
C GLN A 79 -2.26 5.61 -7.81
N ASP A 80 -3.34 6.28 -8.17
CA ASP A 80 -3.98 7.27 -7.29
C ASP A 80 -4.54 6.59 -6.02
N LEU A 81 -5.17 5.43 -6.16
CA LEU A 81 -5.71 4.71 -5.02
C LEU A 81 -4.60 4.25 -4.07
N ILE A 82 -3.51 3.73 -4.60
CA ILE A 82 -2.36 3.29 -3.79
C ILE A 82 -1.76 4.48 -3.05
N LEU A 83 -1.52 5.59 -3.74
CA LEU A 83 -0.96 6.80 -3.11
C LEU A 83 -1.87 7.37 -2.04
N LYS A 84 -3.17 7.42 -2.30
CA LYS A 84 -4.15 7.90 -1.33
C LYS A 84 -4.16 7.02 -0.09
N THR A 85 -4.15 5.70 -0.28
CA THR A 85 -4.16 4.75 0.83
C THR A 85 -2.89 4.87 1.67
N VAL A 86 -1.73 4.95 1.03
CA VAL A 86 -0.45 5.13 1.72
C VAL A 86 -0.46 6.44 2.52
N TYR A 87 -0.94 7.52 1.91
CA TYR A 87 -1.02 8.82 2.57
C TYR A 87 -1.95 8.77 3.79
N ASP A 88 -3.16 8.21 3.63
CA ASP A 88 -4.14 8.12 4.70
C ASP A 88 -3.60 7.33 5.89
N LEU A 89 -2.90 6.23 5.63
CA LEU A 89 -2.27 5.43 6.68
C LEU A 89 -1.14 6.19 7.37
N SER A 90 -0.35 6.95 6.62
CA SER A 90 0.79 7.65 7.17
C SER A 90 0.40 8.79 8.10
N ILE A 91 -0.78 9.38 7.92
CA ILE A 91 -1.25 10.50 8.77
C ILE A 91 -2.18 10.05 9.91
N GLN A 92 -2.45 8.75 10.02
CA GLN A 92 -3.43 8.21 10.95
C GLN A 92 -3.12 8.53 12.42
N ASN A 93 -1.86 8.60 12.77
CA ASN A 93 -1.39 8.90 14.13
C ASN A 93 -0.82 10.33 14.23
N GLY A 94 -1.25 11.23 13.35
CA GLY A 94 -0.76 12.59 13.28
C GLY A 94 0.11 12.81 12.06
N ALA A 95 1.28 13.42 12.24
CA ALA A 95 2.21 13.62 11.13
C ALA A 95 2.88 12.31 10.74
N PRO A 96 3.11 12.04 9.44
CA PRO A 96 3.82 10.84 9.02
C PRO A 96 5.27 10.88 9.52
N ASP A 97 5.83 9.72 9.86
CA ASP A 97 7.24 9.67 10.19
C ASP A 97 8.07 9.66 8.89
N GLU A 98 9.39 9.76 9.05
CA GLU A 98 10.30 9.88 7.93
C GLU A 98 10.23 8.66 6.98
N ALA A 99 10.10 7.46 7.53
CA ALA A 99 10.03 6.24 6.74
C ALA A 99 8.71 6.17 5.94
N GLN A 100 7.59 6.55 6.55
CA GLN A 100 6.30 6.57 5.87
C GLN A 100 6.27 7.61 4.75
N GLU A 101 6.79 8.79 5.04
CA GLU A 101 6.89 9.86 4.05
C GLU A 101 7.78 9.43 2.89
N GLY A 102 8.87 8.71 3.18
CA GLY A 102 9.77 8.18 2.17
C GLY A 102 9.08 7.23 1.20
N ILE A 103 8.23 6.34 1.70
CA ILE A 103 7.46 5.42 0.87
C ILE A 103 6.54 6.20 -0.09
N PHE A 104 5.79 7.14 0.45
CA PHE A 104 4.88 7.97 -0.33
C PHE A 104 5.64 8.75 -1.41
N MET A 105 6.73 9.39 -1.05
CA MET A 105 7.54 10.18 -1.99
C MET A 105 8.15 9.32 -3.07
N THR A 106 8.64 8.13 -2.73
CA THR A 106 9.23 7.22 -3.70
C THR A 106 8.21 6.79 -4.75
N LEU A 107 7.02 6.39 -4.31
CA LEU A 107 5.95 5.99 -5.24
C LEU A 107 5.47 7.17 -6.07
N SER A 108 5.34 8.33 -5.46
CA SER A 108 4.91 9.55 -6.13
C SER A 108 5.86 9.93 -7.26
N ARG A 109 7.17 9.85 -7.00
CA ARG A 109 8.19 10.12 -8.02
C ARG A 109 8.21 9.08 -9.12
N LEU A 110 8.08 7.81 -8.73
CA LEU A 110 8.08 6.70 -9.68
C LEU A 110 6.95 6.85 -10.70
N TRP A 111 5.80 7.30 -10.26
CA TRP A 111 4.62 7.49 -11.10
C TRP A 111 4.45 8.94 -11.58
N GLU A 112 5.42 9.80 -11.32
CA GLU A 112 5.40 11.21 -11.70
C GLU A 112 4.16 11.97 -11.21
N LYS A 113 3.67 11.59 -10.04
CA LYS A 113 2.55 12.27 -9.39
C LYS A 113 3.07 13.41 -8.51
N ARG A 114 2.27 14.46 -8.39
CA ARG A 114 2.63 15.63 -7.58
C ARG A 114 1.55 15.93 -6.55
#